data_4d369fb90e37364a83ff7e361725ddbd
#
_entry.id   4d369fb90e37364a83ff7e361725ddbd
#
_cell.length_a   1.000
_cell.length_b   1.000
_cell.length_c   1.000
_cell.angle_alpha   90.00
_cell.angle_beta   90.00
_cell.angle_gamma   90.00
#
_symmetry.space_group_name_H-M   'P 1'
#
loop_
_entity.id
_entity.type
_entity.pdbx_description
1 polymer ?
#
loop_
_entity_poly.entity_id
_entity_poly.type
_entity_poly.pdbx_seq_one_letter_code
_entity_poly.pdbx_strand_id
1 'polypeptide(L)'
;MADQLPIFHVIGFTGHRHIQDPAGLERTLQAILGEFTTGNGVEWLTLSSAAAGADLAFARAALARRLSWEAILPLAPAAFEQDFAPDEWRHVQGLLAEAEAVRVIGARDNREDAYLDCGMETVNRCDVLVAVWDGAPARGRGGTAEIVAYARELRRPLIIVDARTFAVTRENLDRLRTADRHLAALNRLPPAPGQRAAEADTARDTVREFHLKVDHTASQGAPQFRKLTAATVWLHVLATALAAATLAFHLHHAAMPWGKLLCLLGALGVAMLIRHHRHQQDWVRCRLAAEITRSALATWGQPRGGGVLDDFDWAGLEPLRRSLEVLQRRSLRSHPVAFAEFSRHYRAERIEGQLAYFARQESRAVPQLARLRLGFTLSSVGAIVFTAIYAAHSTLAEPIAPHWMETWVFGFGPIVLPVLAAGFISLVSINDLHRRVARYREMHVRLEAARKEASFAQTWGSLERVIIRTERALLQEVFEWHSITSFSDTH
;
A
#
# COMPACT_ATOMS: atom_id res chain seq x y z
N MET A 1 -17.72 -9.30 14.75
CA MET A 1 -16.95 -8.06 14.59
C MET A 1 -16.95 -7.73 13.11
N ALA A 2 -17.95 -6.95 12.70
CA ALA A 2 -18.25 -6.70 11.27
C ALA A 2 -17.24 -5.78 10.54
N ASP A 3 -16.28 -5.22 11.27
CA ASP A 3 -15.32 -4.22 10.79
C ASP A 3 -13.87 -4.73 10.71
N GLN A 4 -13.67 -6.04 10.87
CA GLN A 4 -12.36 -6.68 10.79
C GLN A 4 -12.24 -7.52 9.53
N LEU A 5 -11.15 -7.36 8.80
CA LEU A 5 -10.85 -8.21 7.66
C LEU A 5 -10.24 -9.53 8.14
N PRO A 6 -10.68 -10.67 7.58
CA PRO A 6 -10.06 -11.96 7.84
C PRO A 6 -8.63 -12.00 7.32
N ILE A 7 -7.77 -12.77 7.98
CA ILE A 7 -6.41 -13.04 7.55
C ILE A 7 -6.42 -14.36 6.77
N PHE A 8 -6.01 -14.34 5.51
CA PHE A 8 -5.92 -15.52 4.68
C PHE A 8 -4.48 -16.02 4.58
N HIS A 9 -4.28 -17.30 4.87
CA HIS A 9 -3.03 -18.02 4.62
C HIS A 9 -3.23 -19.04 3.51
N VAL A 10 -2.15 -19.37 2.79
CA VAL A 10 -2.20 -20.25 1.62
C VAL A 10 -1.27 -21.43 1.80
N ILE A 11 -1.81 -22.63 1.65
CA ILE A 11 -1.07 -23.88 1.54
C ILE A 11 -0.89 -24.17 0.05
N GLY A 12 0.33 -23.98 -0.46
CA GLY A 12 0.69 -24.34 -1.84
C GLY A 12 1.00 -25.83 -1.95
N PHE A 13 0.83 -26.39 -3.13
CA PHE A 13 1.11 -27.78 -3.37
C PHE A 13 1.85 -28.01 -4.68
N THR A 14 2.76 -28.99 -4.68
CA THR A 14 3.39 -29.56 -5.88
C THR A 14 3.65 -31.05 -5.66
N GLY A 15 3.57 -31.87 -6.71
CA GLY A 15 3.83 -33.29 -6.52
C GLY A 15 4.01 -34.07 -7.82
N HIS A 16 4.40 -35.36 -7.67
CA HIS A 16 4.61 -36.27 -8.79
C HIS A 16 3.29 -36.60 -9.50
N ARG A 17 3.38 -36.74 -10.83
CA ARG A 17 2.25 -37.18 -11.68
C ARG A 17 1.86 -38.64 -11.47
N HIS A 18 2.81 -39.49 -11.10
CA HIS A 18 2.58 -40.94 -10.92
C HIS A 18 2.71 -41.31 -9.45
N ILE A 19 1.62 -41.72 -8.86
CA ILE A 19 1.50 -42.16 -7.47
C ILE A 19 1.00 -43.59 -7.43
N GLN A 20 1.71 -44.47 -6.69
CA GLN A 20 1.37 -45.91 -6.62
C GLN A 20 0.11 -46.15 -5.79
N ASP A 21 -0.08 -45.43 -4.66
CA ASP A 21 -1.26 -45.52 -3.81
C ASP A 21 -1.90 -44.13 -3.65
N PRO A 22 -2.76 -43.69 -4.57
CA PRO A 22 -3.45 -42.41 -4.48
C PRO A 22 -4.32 -42.26 -3.21
N ALA A 23 -4.92 -43.37 -2.74
CA ALA A 23 -5.77 -43.32 -1.54
C ALA A 23 -4.97 -43.17 -0.24
N GLY A 24 -3.79 -43.84 -0.17
CA GLY A 24 -2.86 -43.63 0.95
C GLY A 24 -2.31 -42.24 0.98
N LEU A 25 -1.94 -41.68 -0.16
CA LEU A 25 -1.49 -40.30 -0.28
C LEU A 25 -2.60 -39.33 0.17
N GLU A 26 -3.84 -39.52 -0.29
CA GLU A 26 -4.95 -38.61 0.05
C GLU A 26 -5.21 -38.60 1.55
N ARG A 27 -5.18 -39.77 2.24
CA ARG A 27 -5.27 -39.83 3.72
C ARG A 27 -4.15 -39.06 4.41
N THR A 28 -2.90 -39.20 3.92
CA THR A 28 -1.75 -38.46 4.45
C THR A 28 -1.92 -36.94 4.26
N LEU A 29 -2.35 -36.52 3.08
CA LEU A 29 -2.62 -35.10 2.80
C LEU A 29 -3.76 -34.53 3.66
N GLN A 30 -4.83 -35.32 3.85
CA GLN A 30 -5.92 -34.92 4.78
C GLN A 30 -5.42 -34.77 6.22
N ALA A 31 -4.51 -35.61 6.70
CA ALA A 31 -3.91 -35.49 8.01
C ALA A 31 -3.08 -34.20 8.12
N ILE A 32 -2.21 -33.92 7.13
CA ILE A 32 -1.41 -32.70 7.07
C ILE A 32 -2.31 -31.46 7.04
N LEU A 33 -3.31 -31.42 6.15
CA LEU A 33 -4.25 -30.31 6.05
C LEU A 33 -5.05 -30.09 7.36
N GLY A 34 -5.27 -31.17 8.13
CA GLY A 34 -5.91 -31.09 9.44
C GLY A 34 -5.10 -30.39 10.51
N GLU A 35 -3.79 -30.20 10.33
CA GLU A 35 -2.94 -29.42 11.23
C GLU A 35 -3.21 -27.89 11.08
N PHE A 36 -3.77 -27.46 9.96
CA PHE A 36 -4.07 -26.08 9.67
C PHE A 36 -5.54 -25.79 9.96
N THR A 37 -5.77 -25.08 11.06
CA THR A 37 -7.14 -24.78 11.52
C THR A 37 -7.60 -23.41 11.04
N THR A 38 -8.78 -23.36 10.44
CA THR A 38 -9.48 -22.10 10.10
C THR A 38 -10.34 -21.68 11.27
N GLY A 39 -10.30 -20.39 11.64
CA GLY A 39 -11.09 -19.82 12.73
C GLY A 39 -10.43 -18.60 13.38
N ASN A 40 -11.12 -17.94 14.30
CA ASN A 40 -10.63 -16.76 15.02
C ASN A 40 -10.11 -15.61 14.12
N GLY A 41 -10.76 -15.42 12.94
CA GLY A 41 -10.35 -14.41 11.98
C GLY A 41 -9.18 -14.83 11.06
N VAL A 42 -8.73 -16.08 11.15
CA VAL A 42 -7.74 -16.69 10.24
C VAL A 42 -8.41 -17.76 9.41
N GLU A 43 -8.15 -17.77 8.13
CA GLU A 43 -8.68 -18.74 7.17
C GLU A 43 -7.55 -19.29 6.29
N TRP A 44 -7.53 -20.62 6.11
CA TRP A 44 -6.56 -21.30 5.26
C TRP A 44 -7.18 -21.63 3.90
N LEU A 45 -6.47 -21.23 2.86
CA LEU A 45 -6.78 -21.55 1.45
C LEU A 45 -5.75 -22.60 0.96
N THR A 46 -6.13 -23.33 -0.06
CA THR A 46 -5.23 -24.29 -0.72
C THR A 46 -5.02 -23.93 -2.17
N LEU A 47 -3.84 -24.17 -2.71
CA LEU A 47 -3.41 -23.75 -4.03
C LEU A 47 -2.60 -24.85 -4.71
N SER A 48 -3.01 -25.32 -5.89
CA SER A 48 -2.26 -26.31 -6.69
C SER A 48 -2.53 -26.20 -8.19
N SER A 49 -1.74 -26.90 -8.99
CA SER A 49 -1.82 -26.84 -10.45
C SER A 49 -2.93 -27.67 -11.09
N ALA A 50 -3.60 -28.51 -10.38
CA ALA A 50 -4.55 -29.51 -10.90
C ALA A 50 -3.91 -30.50 -11.91
N ALA A 51 -2.59 -30.73 -11.88
CA ALA A 51 -1.92 -31.73 -12.72
C ALA A 51 -2.31 -33.14 -12.28
N ALA A 52 -2.13 -34.14 -13.19
CA ALA A 52 -2.39 -35.54 -12.89
C ALA A 52 -1.63 -36.02 -11.64
N GLY A 53 -2.17 -36.99 -10.92
CA GLY A 53 -1.54 -37.64 -9.78
C GLY A 53 -1.67 -36.93 -8.47
N ALA A 54 -0.58 -36.46 -7.86
CA ALA A 54 -0.57 -35.91 -6.51
C ALA A 54 -1.37 -34.59 -6.38
N ASP A 55 -1.37 -33.74 -7.41
CA ASP A 55 -2.13 -32.48 -7.41
C ASP A 55 -3.65 -32.73 -7.29
N LEU A 56 -4.18 -33.72 -8.03
CA LEU A 56 -5.59 -34.10 -7.94
C LEU A 56 -5.93 -34.71 -6.57
N ALA A 57 -5.01 -35.51 -6.00
CA ALA A 57 -5.19 -36.06 -4.65
C ALA A 57 -5.23 -34.94 -3.60
N PHE A 58 -4.39 -33.92 -3.76
CA PHE A 58 -4.39 -32.73 -2.88
C PHE A 58 -5.67 -31.92 -3.02
N ALA A 59 -6.15 -31.67 -4.24
CA ALA A 59 -7.40 -30.96 -4.46
C ALA A 59 -8.58 -31.68 -3.78
N ARG A 60 -8.69 -33.02 -3.95
CA ARG A 60 -9.72 -33.82 -3.27
C ARG A 60 -9.58 -33.77 -1.74
N ALA A 61 -8.38 -33.89 -1.21
CA ALA A 61 -8.12 -33.81 0.21
C ALA A 61 -8.52 -32.44 0.80
N ALA A 62 -8.25 -31.36 0.07
CA ALA A 62 -8.64 -29.99 0.46
C ALA A 62 -10.17 -29.82 0.48
N LEU A 63 -10.87 -30.25 -0.58
CA LEU A 63 -12.32 -30.19 -0.68
C LEU A 63 -13.01 -31.07 0.38
N ALA A 64 -12.49 -32.26 0.65
CA ALA A 64 -12.98 -33.13 1.71
C ALA A 64 -12.86 -32.50 3.12
N ARG A 65 -11.85 -31.63 3.32
CA ARG A 65 -11.65 -30.83 4.53
C ARG A 65 -12.43 -29.51 4.54
N ARG A 66 -13.20 -29.23 3.50
CA ARG A 66 -13.91 -27.95 3.30
C ARG A 66 -12.98 -26.74 3.29
N LEU A 67 -11.72 -26.92 2.87
CA LEU A 67 -10.82 -25.83 2.60
C LEU A 67 -11.08 -25.31 1.19
N SER A 68 -11.09 -23.99 1.05
CA SER A 68 -11.19 -23.37 -0.27
C SER A 68 -9.96 -23.72 -1.10
N TRP A 69 -10.17 -24.26 -2.30
CA TRP A 69 -9.14 -24.62 -3.24
C TRP A 69 -9.10 -23.68 -4.43
N GLU A 70 -7.92 -23.16 -4.73
CA GLU A 70 -7.60 -22.40 -5.94
C GLU A 70 -6.76 -23.25 -6.89
N ALA A 71 -7.10 -23.24 -8.16
CA ALA A 71 -6.30 -23.90 -9.20
C ALA A 71 -5.47 -22.88 -9.97
N ILE A 72 -4.15 -23.11 -10.10
CA ILE A 72 -3.29 -22.40 -11.05
C ILE A 72 -2.98 -23.35 -12.21
N LEU A 73 -3.46 -23.02 -13.40
CA LEU A 73 -3.22 -23.82 -14.58
C LEU A 73 -2.01 -23.27 -15.35
N PRO A 74 -1.06 -24.15 -15.78
CA PRO A 74 0.07 -23.73 -16.60
C PRO A 74 -0.35 -23.23 -17.97
N LEU A 75 -1.48 -23.74 -18.49
CA LEU A 75 -2.00 -23.49 -19.83
C LEU A 75 -3.51 -23.21 -19.75
N ALA A 76 -4.04 -22.58 -20.80
CA ALA A 76 -5.49 -22.45 -20.96
C ALA A 76 -6.14 -23.86 -20.97
N PRO A 77 -7.38 -24.01 -20.44
CA PRO A 77 -8.01 -25.34 -20.27
C PRO A 77 -7.98 -26.21 -21.53
N ALA A 78 -8.25 -25.65 -22.70
CA ALA A 78 -8.23 -26.41 -23.99
C ALA A 78 -6.83 -26.91 -24.38
N ALA A 79 -5.76 -26.23 -23.96
CA ALA A 79 -4.40 -26.68 -24.17
C ALA A 79 -3.94 -27.62 -23.04
N PHE A 80 -4.43 -27.43 -21.82
CA PHE A 80 -4.11 -28.26 -20.66
C PHE A 80 -4.76 -29.64 -20.75
N GLU A 81 -5.96 -29.75 -21.34
CA GLU A 81 -6.66 -31.01 -21.63
C GLU A 81 -5.80 -32.03 -22.34
N GLN A 82 -4.89 -31.58 -23.21
CA GLN A 82 -4.01 -32.48 -23.99
C GLN A 82 -3.04 -33.31 -23.12
N ASP A 83 -2.87 -32.99 -21.85
CA ASP A 83 -2.02 -33.73 -20.92
C ASP A 83 -2.73 -34.89 -20.23
N PHE A 84 -4.00 -35.11 -20.52
CA PHE A 84 -4.87 -36.09 -19.84
C PHE A 84 -5.53 -37.04 -20.82
N ALA A 85 -5.80 -38.28 -20.35
CA ALA A 85 -6.78 -39.12 -21.02
C ALA A 85 -8.21 -38.50 -20.90
N PRO A 86 -9.13 -38.77 -21.83
CA PRO A 86 -10.46 -38.18 -21.83
C PRO A 86 -11.24 -38.36 -20.52
N ASP A 87 -11.08 -39.51 -19.86
CA ASP A 87 -11.73 -39.80 -18.59
C ASP A 87 -11.09 -39.06 -17.42
N GLU A 88 -9.77 -38.92 -17.43
CA GLU A 88 -9.05 -38.13 -16.45
C GLU A 88 -9.43 -36.64 -16.56
N TRP A 89 -9.51 -36.13 -17.79
CA TRP A 89 -9.90 -34.74 -18.02
C TRP A 89 -11.29 -34.42 -17.47
N ARG A 90 -12.26 -35.33 -17.63
CA ARG A 90 -13.60 -35.15 -17.02
C ARG A 90 -13.53 -35.04 -15.50
N HIS A 91 -12.64 -35.78 -14.84
CA HIS A 91 -12.43 -35.64 -13.39
C HIS A 91 -11.79 -34.29 -13.04
N VAL A 92 -10.80 -33.85 -13.82
CA VAL A 92 -10.19 -32.51 -13.64
C VAL A 92 -11.22 -31.42 -13.81
N GLN A 93 -12.05 -31.45 -14.84
CA GLN A 93 -13.13 -30.50 -15.05
C GLN A 93 -14.10 -30.45 -13.86
N GLY A 94 -14.46 -31.61 -13.30
CA GLY A 94 -15.29 -31.70 -12.11
C GLY A 94 -14.68 -30.97 -10.92
N LEU A 95 -13.38 -31.21 -10.64
CA LEU A 95 -12.67 -30.52 -9.57
C LEU A 95 -12.53 -29.01 -9.82
N LEU A 96 -12.21 -28.62 -11.08
CA LEU A 96 -12.12 -27.19 -11.44
C LEU A 96 -13.45 -26.46 -11.28
N ALA A 97 -14.59 -27.13 -11.45
CA ALA A 97 -15.91 -26.55 -11.19
C ALA A 97 -16.14 -26.27 -9.69
N GLU A 98 -15.54 -27.07 -8.81
CA GLU A 98 -15.60 -26.89 -7.35
C GLU A 98 -14.54 -25.91 -6.83
N ALA A 99 -13.49 -25.61 -7.63
CA ALA A 99 -12.42 -24.68 -7.24
C ALA A 99 -12.97 -23.29 -6.92
N GLU A 100 -12.51 -22.62 -5.87
CA GLU A 100 -12.89 -21.22 -5.54
C GLU A 100 -12.42 -20.25 -6.64
N ALA A 101 -11.27 -20.52 -7.25
CA ALA A 101 -10.78 -19.77 -8.40
C ALA A 101 -9.98 -20.68 -9.33
N VAL A 102 -9.99 -20.34 -10.61
CA VAL A 102 -9.11 -20.94 -11.61
C VAL A 102 -8.31 -19.81 -12.27
N ARG A 103 -6.99 -19.84 -12.11
CA ARG A 103 -6.07 -18.91 -12.77
C ARG A 103 -5.34 -19.65 -13.87
N VAL A 104 -4.99 -18.93 -14.92
CA VAL A 104 -4.14 -19.45 -15.99
C VAL A 104 -2.88 -18.61 -16.04
N ILE A 105 -1.72 -19.24 -16.01
CA ILE A 105 -0.44 -18.57 -16.25
C ILE A 105 -0.44 -17.97 -17.65
N GLY A 106 0.12 -16.78 -17.80
CA GLY A 106 0.20 -16.11 -19.10
C GLY A 106 0.92 -16.97 -20.15
N ALA A 107 0.63 -16.74 -21.42
CA ALA A 107 1.25 -17.47 -22.52
C ALA A 107 2.78 -17.47 -22.43
N ARG A 108 3.40 -18.61 -22.68
CA ARG A 108 4.84 -18.83 -22.75
C ARG A 108 5.20 -19.46 -24.10
N ASP A 109 6.47 -19.34 -24.47
CA ASP A 109 6.96 -19.84 -25.76
C ASP A 109 6.88 -21.36 -25.85
N ASN A 110 7.02 -22.06 -24.71
CA ASN A 110 6.89 -23.51 -24.64
C ASN A 110 6.12 -23.97 -23.38
N ARG A 111 5.67 -25.22 -23.41
CA ARG A 111 4.89 -25.85 -22.32
C ARG A 111 5.70 -26.04 -21.04
N GLU A 112 6.97 -26.39 -21.14
CA GLU A 112 7.82 -26.67 -19.98
C GLU A 112 8.03 -25.40 -19.15
N ASP A 113 8.24 -24.24 -19.80
CA ASP A 113 8.33 -22.94 -19.14
C ASP A 113 7.01 -22.58 -18.43
N ALA A 114 5.86 -22.89 -19.04
CA ALA A 114 4.57 -22.66 -18.41
C ALA A 114 4.37 -23.49 -17.14
N TYR A 115 4.85 -24.75 -17.12
CA TYR A 115 4.82 -25.59 -15.92
C TYR A 115 5.77 -25.09 -14.84
N LEU A 116 6.98 -24.67 -15.22
CA LEU A 116 7.93 -24.08 -14.28
C LEU A 116 7.35 -22.82 -13.63
N ASP A 117 6.84 -21.90 -14.44
CA ASP A 117 6.25 -20.66 -13.95
C ASP A 117 5.03 -20.92 -13.05
N CYS A 118 4.21 -21.92 -13.38
CA CYS A 118 3.09 -22.33 -12.54
C CYS A 118 3.56 -22.82 -11.16
N GLY A 119 4.61 -23.64 -11.12
CA GLY A 119 5.20 -24.10 -9.86
C GLY A 119 5.84 -22.95 -9.07
N MET A 120 6.59 -22.08 -9.73
CA MET A 120 7.19 -20.87 -9.09
C MET A 120 6.11 -19.94 -8.54
N GLU A 121 5.04 -19.70 -9.29
CA GLU A 121 3.91 -18.87 -8.82
C GLU A 121 3.23 -19.49 -7.60
N THR A 122 3.08 -20.82 -7.56
CA THR A 122 2.57 -21.54 -6.40
C THR A 122 3.43 -21.28 -5.17
N VAL A 123 4.77 -21.37 -5.29
CA VAL A 123 5.72 -21.07 -4.20
C VAL A 123 5.65 -19.60 -3.78
N ASN A 124 5.56 -18.69 -4.73
CA ASN A 124 5.52 -17.26 -4.44
C ASN A 124 4.25 -16.84 -3.68
N ARG A 125 3.13 -17.50 -3.98
CA ARG A 125 1.82 -17.17 -3.38
C ARG A 125 1.52 -17.89 -2.07
N CYS A 126 2.20 -19.00 -1.76
CA CYS A 126 1.92 -19.78 -0.56
C CYS A 126 2.71 -19.28 0.66
N ASP A 127 2.14 -19.51 1.86
CA ASP A 127 2.81 -19.32 3.14
C ASP A 127 3.55 -20.59 3.58
N VAL A 128 3.05 -21.74 3.18
CA VAL A 128 3.67 -23.06 3.35
C VAL A 128 3.47 -23.88 2.09
N LEU A 129 4.53 -24.56 1.64
CA LEU A 129 4.46 -25.48 0.50
C LEU A 129 4.40 -26.94 1.01
N VAL A 130 3.46 -27.72 0.51
CA VAL A 130 3.43 -29.17 0.64
C VAL A 130 3.92 -29.78 -0.68
N ALA A 131 4.92 -30.65 -0.61
CA ALA A 131 5.51 -31.28 -1.79
C ALA A 131 5.49 -32.80 -1.69
N VAL A 132 4.93 -33.50 -2.66
CA VAL A 132 5.03 -34.97 -2.78
C VAL A 132 6.17 -35.32 -3.71
N TRP A 133 7.28 -35.77 -3.14
CA TRP A 133 8.56 -35.96 -3.84
C TRP A 133 9.33 -37.19 -3.35
N ASP A 134 9.99 -37.91 -4.27
CA ASP A 134 10.77 -39.12 -3.99
C ASP A 134 12.27 -38.87 -3.72
N GLY A 135 12.67 -37.59 -3.57
CA GLY A 135 14.07 -37.20 -3.38
C GLY A 135 14.93 -37.24 -4.64
N ALA A 136 14.39 -37.73 -5.78
CA ALA A 136 15.15 -37.84 -7.04
C ALA A 136 15.27 -36.48 -7.76
N PRO A 137 16.32 -36.25 -8.58
CA PRO A 137 16.48 -35.09 -9.43
C PRO A 137 15.26 -34.88 -10.36
N ALA A 138 15.07 -33.66 -10.83
CA ALA A 138 14.01 -33.32 -11.77
C ALA A 138 14.18 -34.14 -13.08
N ARG A 139 13.09 -34.71 -13.57
CA ARG A 139 13.04 -35.45 -14.83
C ARG A 139 12.75 -34.58 -16.05
N GLY A 140 12.48 -33.29 -15.83
CA GLY A 140 12.16 -32.29 -16.83
C GLY A 140 11.98 -30.92 -16.15
N ARG A 141 11.89 -29.89 -16.96
CA ARG A 141 11.71 -28.52 -16.49
C ARG A 141 10.33 -28.32 -15.84
N GLY A 142 10.28 -27.61 -14.72
CA GLY A 142 9.04 -27.45 -13.93
C GLY A 142 8.66 -28.66 -13.09
N GLY A 143 9.56 -29.66 -12.94
CA GLY A 143 9.34 -30.85 -12.12
C GLY A 143 9.38 -30.53 -10.62
N THR A 144 8.76 -31.40 -9.79
CA THR A 144 8.63 -31.22 -8.33
C THR A 144 9.98 -30.94 -7.65
N ALA A 145 11.08 -31.58 -8.08
CA ALA A 145 12.41 -31.35 -7.52
C ALA A 145 12.90 -29.90 -7.72
N GLU A 146 12.62 -29.31 -8.88
CA GLU A 146 13.02 -27.94 -9.20
C GLU A 146 12.19 -26.93 -8.35
N ILE A 147 10.91 -27.19 -8.16
CA ILE A 147 10.03 -26.37 -7.33
C ILE A 147 10.39 -26.47 -5.84
N VAL A 148 10.76 -27.68 -5.36
CA VAL A 148 11.28 -27.86 -3.99
C VAL A 148 12.61 -27.12 -3.81
N ALA A 149 13.52 -27.19 -4.80
CA ALA A 149 14.77 -26.43 -4.75
C ALA A 149 14.53 -24.92 -4.69
N TYR A 150 13.61 -24.40 -5.51
CA TYR A 150 13.21 -23.00 -5.48
C TYR A 150 12.61 -22.57 -4.13
N ALA A 151 11.72 -23.38 -3.55
CA ALA A 151 11.15 -23.13 -2.22
C ALA A 151 12.22 -23.11 -1.12
N ARG A 152 13.24 -24.00 -1.20
CA ARG A 152 14.40 -24.03 -0.29
C ARG A 152 15.28 -22.79 -0.43
N GLU A 153 15.53 -22.33 -1.66
CA GLU A 153 16.29 -21.10 -1.93
C GLU A 153 15.62 -19.88 -1.29
N LEU A 154 14.30 -19.79 -1.41
CA LEU A 154 13.48 -18.76 -0.75
C LEU A 154 13.28 -19.02 0.75
N ARG A 155 13.80 -20.13 1.29
CA ARG A 155 13.59 -20.55 2.67
C ARG A 155 12.10 -20.55 3.09
N ARG A 156 11.23 -20.99 2.19
CA ARG A 156 9.80 -21.14 2.48
C ARG A 156 9.56 -22.25 3.49
N PRO A 157 8.57 -22.12 4.39
CA PRO A 157 8.04 -23.25 5.15
C PRO A 157 7.65 -24.38 4.19
N LEU A 158 8.18 -25.59 4.44
CA LEU A 158 8.07 -26.70 3.50
C LEU A 158 7.75 -28.02 4.25
N ILE A 159 6.75 -28.73 3.75
CA ILE A 159 6.37 -30.07 4.19
C ILE A 159 6.58 -31.03 3.02
N ILE A 160 7.52 -31.94 3.14
CA ILE A 160 7.81 -32.94 2.12
C ILE A 160 7.18 -34.26 2.53
N VAL A 161 6.39 -34.83 1.64
CA VAL A 161 5.82 -36.16 1.75
C VAL A 161 6.58 -37.06 0.77
N ASP A 162 7.25 -38.07 1.26
CA ASP A 162 7.91 -39.06 0.42
C ASP A 162 6.88 -39.77 -0.48
N ALA A 163 7.09 -39.77 -1.78
CA ALA A 163 6.11 -40.29 -2.76
C ALA A 163 5.85 -41.80 -2.69
N ARG A 164 6.70 -42.57 -2.00
CA ARG A 164 6.59 -44.02 -1.88
C ARG A 164 6.14 -44.47 -0.48
N THR A 165 6.73 -43.88 0.54
CA THR A 165 6.52 -44.30 1.94
C THR A 165 5.50 -43.42 2.68
N PHE A 166 5.16 -42.26 2.12
CA PHE A 166 4.36 -41.22 2.72
C PHE A 166 4.94 -40.64 4.03
N ALA A 167 6.22 -40.87 4.29
CA ALA A 167 6.93 -40.28 5.40
C ALA A 167 6.97 -38.75 5.25
N VAL A 168 6.72 -38.02 6.34
CA VAL A 168 6.60 -36.56 6.33
C VAL A 168 7.83 -35.92 6.94
N THR A 169 8.50 -35.06 6.21
CA THR A 169 9.61 -34.23 6.68
C THR A 169 9.21 -32.75 6.65
N ARG A 170 9.65 -31.99 7.62
CA ARG A 170 9.30 -30.56 7.76
C ARG A 170 10.56 -29.70 7.79
N GLU A 171 10.58 -28.62 6.98
CA GLU A 171 11.68 -27.68 6.85
C GLU A 171 11.18 -26.24 7.05
N ASN A 172 11.92 -25.43 7.79
CA ASN A 172 11.66 -23.99 8.00
C ASN A 172 10.26 -23.64 8.55
N LEU A 173 9.57 -24.55 9.25
CA LEU A 173 8.24 -24.27 9.80
C LEU A 173 8.25 -23.20 10.90
N ASP A 174 9.38 -22.97 11.55
CA ASP A 174 9.62 -21.87 12.48
C ASP A 174 9.44 -20.49 11.83
N ARG A 175 9.52 -20.42 10.50
CA ARG A 175 9.30 -19.23 9.69
C ARG A 175 7.84 -19.00 9.30
N LEU A 176 6.97 -19.97 9.51
CA LEU A 176 5.56 -19.84 9.20
C LEU A 176 4.93 -18.77 10.12
N ARG A 177 4.55 -17.66 9.51
CA ARG A 177 3.89 -16.57 10.23
C ARG A 177 2.38 -16.73 10.14
N THR A 178 1.77 -17.22 11.22
CA THR A 178 0.32 -17.39 11.32
C THR A 178 -0.40 -16.13 11.79
N ALA A 179 0.33 -15.12 12.27
CA ALA A 179 -0.22 -13.82 12.67
C ALA A 179 0.42 -12.70 11.87
N ASP A 180 -0.38 -11.94 11.16
CA ASP A 180 0.04 -10.70 10.53
C ASP A 180 -0.08 -9.52 11.49
N ARG A 181 1.06 -8.97 11.92
CA ARG A 181 1.09 -7.84 12.85
C ARG A 181 0.51 -6.56 12.25
N HIS A 182 0.66 -6.37 10.93
CA HIS A 182 0.24 -5.14 10.26
C HIS A 182 -1.26 -5.12 10.04
N LEU A 183 -1.83 -6.19 9.46
CA LEU A 183 -3.29 -6.29 9.28
C LEU A 183 -4.00 -6.38 10.65
N ALA A 184 -3.44 -7.10 11.61
CA ALA A 184 -3.98 -7.15 12.98
C ALA A 184 -3.98 -5.76 13.65
N ALA A 185 -2.94 -4.93 13.44
CA ALA A 185 -2.89 -3.57 13.95
C ALA A 185 -3.96 -2.68 13.28
N LEU A 186 -4.13 -2.78 11.96
CA LEU A 186 -5.19 -2.07 11.24
C LEU A 186 -6.59 -2.51 11.66
N ASN A 187 -6.78 -3.80 11.92
CA ASN A 187 -8.04 -4.35 12.44
C ASN A 187 -8.41 -3.81 13.84
N ARG A 188 -7.43 -3.44 14.67
CA ARG A 188 -7.63 -2.88 16.03
C ARG A 188 -7.89 -1.37 16.04
N LEU A 189 -7.80 -0.68 14.91
CA LEU A 189 -8.10 0.74 14.86
C LEU A 189 -9.54 1.02 15.35
N PRO A 190 -9.77 2.13 16.03
CA PRO A 190 -11.11 2.52 16.45
C PRO A 190 -12.00 2.81 15.25
N PRO A 191 -13.31 2.57 15.34
CA PRO A 191 -14.26 2.91 14.29
C PRO A 191 -14.28 4.43 14.04
N ALA A 192 -14.61 4.83 12.82
CA ALA A 192 -14.76 6.25 12.49
C ALA A 192 -15.94 6.86 13.27
N PRO A 193 -15.88 8.15 13.66
CA PRO A 193 -16.99 8.82 14.35
C PRO A 193 -18.29 8.73 13.54
N GLY A 194 -19.37 8.34 14.20
CA GLY A 194 -20.69 8.18 13.57
C GLY A 194 -20.87 6.83 12.84
N GLN A 195 -19.83 6.02 12.75
CA GLN A 195 -19.93 4.66 12.27
C GLN A 195 -20.72 3.84 13.31
N ARG A 196 -21.92 3.41 12.97
CA ARG A 196 -22.64 2.40 13.75
C ARG A 196 -22.02 1.06 13.40
N ALA A 197 -21.88 0.18 14.40
CA ALA A 197 -21.62 -1.23 14.15
C ALA A 197 -22.86 -1.83 13.44
N ALA A 198 -23.00 -1.53 12.16
CA ALA A 198 -23.98 -2.21 11.33
C ALA A 198 -23.52 -3.66 11.21
N GLU A 199 -24.42 -4.61 11.34
CA GLU A 199 -24.16 -5.95 10.88
C GLU A 199 -23.81 -5.81 9.39
N ALA A 200 -22.57 -6.08 9.03
CA ALA A 200 -22.14 -6.05 7.64
C ALA A 200 -22.76 -7.27 6.96
N ASP A 201 -23.78 -7.05 6.17
CA ASP A 201 -24.51 -8.12 5.49
C ASP A 201 -23.70 -8.72 4.33
N THR A 202 -22.69 -8.00 3.83
CA THR A 202 -21.88 -8.42 2.69
C THR A 202 -20.39 -8.24 2.93
N ALA A 203 -19.56 -8.98 2.19
CA ALA A 203 -18.11 -8.81 2.18
C ALA A 203 -17.70 -7.38 1.76
N ARG A 204 -18.46 -6.75 0.85
CA ARG A 204 -18.25 -5.37 0.43
C ARG A 204 -18.46 -4.39 1.58
N ASP A 205 -19.46 -4.61 2.40
CA ASP A 205 -19.74 -3.75 3.56
C ASP A 205 -18.65 -3.88 4.61
N THR A 206 -18.17 -5.10 4.88
CA THR A 206 -17.00 -5.33 5.75
C THR A 206 -15.77 -4.53 5.28
N VAL A 207 -15.46 -4.56 3.98
CA VAL A 207 -14.34 -3.80 3.42
C VAL A 207 -14.60 -2.30 3.49
N ARG A 208 -15.84 -1.85 3.29
CA ARG A 208 -16.22 -0.43 3.41
C ARG A 208 -16.04 0.08 4.84
N GLU A 209 -16.51 -0.68 5.83
CA GLU A 209 -16.36 -0.34 7.24
C GLU A 209 -14.87 -0.29 7.66
N PHE A 210 -14.08 -1.26 7.20
CA PHE A 210 -12.64 -1.24 7.39
C PHE A 210 -12.00 -0.02 6.71
N HIS A 211 -12.38 0.31 5.47
CA HIS A 211 -11.90 1.49 4.76
C HIS A 211 -12.16 2.78 5.53
N LEU A 212 -13.38 2.97 6.05
CA LEU A 212 -13.75 4.18 6.78
C LEU A 212 -12.87 4.42 8.00
N LYS A 213 -12.56 3.38 8.79
CA LYS A 213 -11.69 3.54 9.96
C LYS A 213 -10.24 3.83 9.60
N VAL A 214 -9.67 3.18 8.57
CA VAL A 214 -8.29 3.45 8.15
C VAL A 214 -8.15 4.82 7.48
N ASP A 215 -9.12 5.25 6.67
CA ASP A 215 -9.15 6.56 6.02
C ASP A 215 -9.31 7.69 7.05
N HIS A 216 -10.18 7.50 8.04
CA HIS A 216 -10.33 8.45 9.15
C HIS A 216 -9.01 8.62 9.90
N THR A 217 -8.38 7.54 10.31
CA THR A 217 -7.08 7.57 11.02
C THR A 217 -6.00 8.23 10.16
N ALA A 218 -5.94 7.89 8.87
CA ALA A 218 -5.01 8.51 7.93
C ALA A 218 -5.25 10.01 7.75
N SER A 219 -6.52 10.45 7.77
CA SER A 219 -6.86 11.86 7.59
C SER A 219 -6.48 12.73 8.79
N GLN A 220 -6.44 12.18 10.00
CA GLN A 220 -6.06 12.89 11.22
C GLN A 220 -4.55 13.07 11.38
N GLY A 221 -3.75 12.09 10.98
CA GLY A 221 -2.29 12.08 11.23
C GLY A 221 -1.52 13.16 10.46
N ALA A 222 -1.83 13.37 9.18
CA ALA A 222 -1.10 14.29 8.31
C ALA A 222 -1.13 15.77 8.75
N PRO A 223 -2.25 16.34 9.19
CA PRO A 223 -2.29 17.72 9.62
C PRO A 223 -1.48 17.99 10.89
N GLN A 224 -1.44 17.03 11.82
CA GLN A 224 -0.72 17.19 13.09
C GLN A 224 0.78 17.27 12.89
N PHE A 225 1.35 16.37 12.10
CA PHE A 225 2.79 16.37 11.79
C PHE A 225 3.23 17.70 11.16
N ARG A 226 2.48 18.20 10.16
CA ARG A 226 2.81 19.47 9.49
C ARG A 226 2.69 20.66 10.43
N LYS A 227 1.69 20.68 11.32
CA LYS A 227 1.54 21.75 12.33
C LYS A 227 2.71 21.76 13.30
N LEU A 228 3.13 20.61 13.80
CA LEU A 228 4.26 20.49 14.71
C LEU A 228 5.56 20.95 14.04
N THR A 229 5.84 20.50 12.82
CA THR A 229 7.05 20.93 12.09
C THR A 229 7.02 22.42 11.75
N ALA A 230 5.86 22.97 11.37
CA ALA A 230 5.70 24.41 11.17
C ALA A 230 5.90 25.19 12.48
N ALA A 231 5.42 24.68 13.62
CA ALA A 231 5.62 25.30 14.93
C ALA A 231 7.11 25.38 15.28
N THR A 232 7.91 24.34 15.00
CA THR A 232 9.37 24.35 15.21
C THR A 232 10.01 25.49 14.42
N VAL A 233 9.66 25.68 13.13
CA VAL A 233 10.20 26.78 12.31
C VAL A 233 9.83 28.15 12.91
N TRP A 234 8.56 28.35 13.26
CA TRP A 234 8.12 29.63 13.82
C TRP A 234 8.73 29.92 15.19
N LEU A 235 8.96 28.92 16.03
CA LEU A 235 9.64 29.09 17.31
C LEU A 235 11.10 29.57 17.12
N HIS A 236 11.83 29.07 16.12
CA HIS A 236 13.17 29.55 15.80
C HIS A 236 13.14 30.98 15.23
N VAL A 237 12.21 31.28 14.34
CA VAL A 237 12.02 32.65 13.81
C VAL A 237 11.75 33.63 14.97
N LEU A 238 10.85 33.26 15.89
CA LEU A 238 10.51 34.08 17.04
C LEU A 238 11.72 34.26 17.99
N ALA A 239 12.45 33.20 18.28
CA ALA A 239 13.67 33.28 19.09
C ALA A 239 14.70 34.27 18.50
N THR A 240 14.86 34.22 17.17
CA THR A 240 15.78 35.14 16.47
C THR A 240 15.25 36.58 16.47
N ALA A 241 13.96 36.79 16.29
CA ALA A 241 13.34 38.09 16.35
C ALA A 241 13.44 38.73 17.75
N LEU A 242 13.27 37.92 18.81
CA LEU A 242 13.50 38.39 20.21
C LEU A 242 14.95 38.78 20.45
N ALA A 243 15.91 38.01 19.93
CA ALA A 243 17.31 38.33 20.04
C ALA A 243 17.67 39.63 19.30
N ALA A 244 17.16 39.78 18.06
CA ALA A 244 17.37 41.00 17.27
C ALA A 244 16.71 42.23 17.94
N ALA A 245 15.51 42.06 18.50
CA ALA A 245 14.83 43.12 19.23
C ALA A 245 15.61 43.56 20.48
N THR A 246 16.14 42.61 21.25
CA THR A 246 16.98 42.90 22.42
C THR A 246 18.19 43.74 22.04
N LEU A 247 18.82 43.42 20.93
CA LEU A 247 20.01 44.11 20.43
C LEU A 247 19.66 45.49 19.86
N ALA A 248 18.69 45.58 18.95
CA ALA A 248 18.36 46.76 18.20
C ALA A 248 17.67 47.85 19.05
N PHE A 249 16.85 47.44 20.01
CA PHE A 249 16.09 48.37 20.87
C PHE A 249 16.66 48.54 22.26
N HIS A 250 17.88 47.99 22.52
CA HIS A 250 18.54 48.03 23.82
C HIS A 250 17.67 47.61 25.01
N LEU A 251 16.85 46.54 24.79
CA LEU A 251 15.90 46.07 25.78
C LEU A 251 16.62 45.19 26.83
N HIS A 252 16.97 45.80 27.97
CA HIS A 252 17.70 45.11 29.06
C HIS A 252 16.76 44.40 30.07
N HIS A 253 15.50 44.11 29.69
CA HIS A 253 14.59 43.35 30.53
C HIS A 253 14.97 41.89 30.61
N ALA A 254 15.04 41.34 31.82
CA ALA A 254 15.35 39.90 32.05
C ALA A 254 14.36 38.94 31.36
N ALA A 255 13.14 39.38 31.02
CA ALA A 255 12.15 38.60 30.29
C ALA A 255 12.59 38.24 28.87
N MET A 256 13.46 39.03 28.21
CA MET A 256 13.86 38.80 26.82
C MET A 256 14.76 37.54 26.66
N PRO A 257 15.85 37.35 27.43
CA PRO A 257 16.64 36.12 27.39
C PRO A 257 15.82 34.88 27.74
N TRP A 258 14.89 34.97 28.73
CA TRP A 258 14.03 33.87 29.10
C TRP A 258 13.01 33.54 28.01
N GLY A 259 12.40 34.53 27.34
CA GLY A 259 11.53 34.33 26.20
C GLY A 259 12.21 33.62 25.03
N LYS A 260 13.45 34.04 24.70
CA LYS A 260 14.28 33.38 23.72
C LYS A 260 14.57 31.91 24.11
N LEU A 261 14.98 31.67 25.36
CA LEU A 261 15.26 30.32 25.85
C LEU A 261 14.04 29.43 25.79
N LEU A 262 12.85 29.92 26.19
CA LEU A 262 11.60 29.20 26.12
C LEU A 262 11.22 28.82 24.67
N CYS A 263 11.43 29.74 23.71
CA CYS A 263 11.20 29.42 22.28
C CYS A 263 12.12 28.29 21.78
N LEU A 264 13.42 28.33 22.15
CA LEU A 264 14.39 27.30 21.75
C LEU A 264 14.08 25.94 22.42
N LEU A 265 13.79 25.95 23.73
CA LEU A 265 13.38 24.73 24.44
C LEU A 265 12.07 24.18 23.90
N GLY A 266 11.12 25.05 23.56
CA GLY A 266 9.87 24.68 22.92
C GLY A 266 10.10 24.03 21.54
N ALA A 267 10.97 24.60 20.72
CA ALA A 267 11.34 24.02 19.41
C ALA A 267 12.01 22.65 19.56
N LEU A 268 12.94 22.51 20.52
CA LEU A 268 13.58 21.23 20.82
C LEU A 268 12.56 20.21 21.34
N GLY A 269 11.67 20.60 22.25
CA GLY A 269 10.62 19.75 22.80
C GLY A 269 9.67 19.23 21.70
N VAL A 270 9.25 20.11 20.78
CA VAL A 270 8.43 19.72 19.63
C VAL A 270 9.20 18.76 18.71
N ALA A 271 10.49 19.02 18.45
CA ALA A 271 11.31 18.12 17.62
C ALA A 271 11.49 16.75 18.28
N MET A 272 11.70 16.69 19.61
CA MET A 272 11.75 15.44 20.36
C MET A 272 10.42 14.70 20.35
N LEU A 273 9.30 15.42 20.47
CA LEU A 273 7.94 14.85 20.38
C LEU A 273 7.70 14.19 19.01
N ILE A 274 8.10 14.87 17.92
CA ILE A 274 8.00 14.32 16.57
C ILE A 274 8.84 13.02 16.46
N ARG A 275 10.06 13.01 17.00
CA ARG A 275 10.96 11.87 16.95
C ARG A 275 10.49 10.70 17.81
N HIS A 276 9.95 10.97 19.00
CA HIS A 276 9.54 9.94 19.95
C HIS A 276 8.24 9.21 19.51
N HIS A 277 7.35 9.92 18.87
CA HIS A 277 6.10 9.32 18.39
C HIS A 277 6.31 8.63 17.05
N ARG A 278 6.22 7.29 17.03
CA ARG A 278 6.19 6.46 15.80
C ARG A 278 4.93 6.72 14.95
N HIS A 279 4.22 7.81 15.20
CA HIS A 279 2.98 8.20 14.51
C HIS A 279 3.15 8.32 12.99
N GLN A 280 4.35 8.60 12.52
CA GLN A 280 4.60 8.72 11.08
C GLN A 280 4.47 7.37 10.37
N GLN A 281 5.05 6.30 10.91
CA GLN A 281 4.97 4.96 10.31
C GLN A 281 3.54 4.40 10.33
N ASP A 282 2.83 4.55 11.46
CA ASP A 282 1.46 4.12 11.58
C ASP A 282 0.51 4.91 10.68
N TRP A 283 0.73 6.22 10.58
CA TRP A 283 -0.01 7.08 9.66
C TRP A 283 0.22 6.72 8.19
N VAL A 284 1.49 6.48 7.78
CA VAL A 284 1.85 6.05 6.43
C VAL A 284 1.16 4.73 6.09
N ARG A 285 1.18 3.77 7.02
CA ARG A 285 0.52 2.47 6.87
C ARG A 285 -1.00 2.62 6.71
N CYS A 286 -1.64 3.45 7.53
CA CYS A 286 -3.07 3.74 7.41
C CYS A 286 -3.39 4.41 6.06
N ARG A 287 -2.54 5.33 5.59
CA ARG A 287 -2.74 5.99 4.30
C ARG A 287 -2.66 5.02 3.13
N LEU A 288 -1.66 4.13 3.12
CA LEU A 288 -1.55 3.07 2.11
C LEU A 288 -2.76 2.13 2.15
N ALA A 289 -3.12 1.64 3.35
CA ALA A 289 -4.28 0.78 3.52
C ALA A 289 -5.58 1.45 3.05
N ALA A 290 -5.76 2.75 3.28
CA ALA A 290 -6.90 3.52 2.81
C ALA A 290 -6.96 3.59 1.28
N GLU A 291 -5.83 3.81 0.59
CA GLU A 291 -5.82 3.85 -0.87
C GLU A 291 -5.99 2.46 -1.50
N ILE A 292 -5.38 1.42 -0.93
CA ILE A 292 -5.57 0.03 -1.37
C ILE A 292 -7.05 -0.37 -1.25
N THR A 293 -7.66 -0.12 -0.09
CA THR A 293 -9.08 -0.46 0.13
C THR A 293 -10.02 0.40 -0.72
N ARG A 294 -9.69 1.66 -0.98
CA ARG A 294 -10.45 2.53 -1.88
C ARG A 294 -10.40 2.02 -3.32
N SER A 295 -9.23 1.59 -3.81
CA SER A 295 -9.08 0.97 -5.12
C SER A 295 -9.87 -0.35 -5.20
N ALA A 296 -9.76 -1.21 -4.19
CA ALA A 296 -10.52 -2.46 -4.13
C ALA A 296 -12.05 -2.22 -4.15
N LEU A 297 -12.55 -1.25 -3.41
CA LEU A 297 -13.98 -0.88 -3.40
C LEU A 297 -14.44 -0.30 -4.75
N ALA A 298 -13.60 0.50 -5.40
CA ALA A 298 -13.90 1.07 -6.71
C ALA A 298 -13.96 0.02 -7.82
N THR A 299 -13.11 -1.02 -7.72
CA THR A 299 -13.07 -2.14 -8.67
C THR A 299 -13.94 -3.32 -8.26
N TRP A 300 -14.76 -3.17 -7.19
CA TRP A 300 -15.61 -4.22 -6.67
C TRP A 300 -16.71 -4.57 -7.67
N GLY A 301 -16.74 -5.80 -8.11
CA GLY A 301 -17.66 -6.26 -9.15
C GLY A 301 -17.03 -6.44 -10.53
N GLN A 302 -15.75 -6.11 -10.70
CA GLN A 302 -15.02 -6.36 -11.95
C GLN A 302 -14.74 -7.87 -12.11
N PRO A 303 -15.11 -8.53 -13.23
CA PRO A 303 -15.01 -9.99 -13.39
C PRO A 303 -13.60 -10.58 -13.25
N ARG A 304 -12.55 -9.82 -13.60
CA ARG A 304 -11.16 -10.26 -13.52
C ARG A 304 -10.41 -9.68 -12.32
N GLY A 305 -11.09 -9.15 -11.35
CA GLY A 305 -10.63 -8.47 -10.12
C GLY A 305 -9.13 -8.39 -9.84
N GLY A 306 -8.71 -7.31 -9.23
CA GLY A 306 -7.46 -7.27 -8.46
C GLY A 306 -6.13 -7.04 -9.18
N GLY A 307 -5.99 -7.27 -10.49
CA GLY A 307 -4.69 -7.26 -11.19
C GLY A 307 -3.83 -5.98 -11.03
N VAL A 308 -4.44 -4.87 -10.69
CA VAL A 308 -3.69 -3.62 -10.46
C VAL A 308 -2.90 -3.64 -9.16
N LEU A 309 -3.43 -4.32 -8.13
CA LEU A 309 -2.76 -4.42 -6.83
C LEU A 309 -1.54 -5.36 -6.89
N ASP A 310 -1.47 -6.25 -7.87
CA ASP A 310 -0.34 -7.17 -8.08
C ASP A 310 0.91 -6.46 -8.65
N ASP A 311 0.75 -5.28 -9.26
CA ASP A 311 1.84 -4.52 -9.86
C ASP A 311 2.76 -3.83 -8.82
N PHE A 312 2.40 -3.83 -7.55
CA PHE A 312 3.13 -3.11 -6.50
C PHE A 312 3.61 -4.05 -5.40
N ASP A 313 4.83 -3.85 -4.93
CA ASP A 313 5.33 -4.49 -3.71
C ASP A 313 4.83 -3.73 -2.47
N TRP A 314 3.81 -4.25 -1.85
CA TRP A 314 3.19 -3.69 -0.65
C TRP A 314 3.87 -4.19 0.61
N ALA A 315 5.13 -3.86 0.83
CA ALA A 315 5.91 -4.33 1.97
C ALA A 315 5.10 -4.30 3.30
N GLY A 316 4.75 -5.47 3.82
CA GLY A 316 3.96 -5.65 5.04
C GLY A 316 2.44 -5.45 4.90
N LEU A 317 1.90 -5.16 3.72
CA LEU A 317 0.46 -5.06 3.45
C LEU A 317 -0.06 -6.17 2.50
N GLU A 318 0.79 -7.15 2.19
CA GLU A 318 0.42 -8.30 1.37
C GLU A 318 -0.81 -9.07 1.92
N PRO A 319 -0.94 -9.32 3.25
CA PRO A 319 -2.14 -9.93 3.80
C PRO A 319 -3.40 -9.09 3.61
N LEU A 320 -3.31 -7.75 3.64
CA LEU A 320 -4.44 -6.88 3.32
C LEU A 320 -4.86 -7.05 1.86
N ARG A 321 -3.91 -7.02 0.92
CA ARG A 321 -4.17 -7.24 -0.50
C ARG A 321 -4.86 -8.58 -0.74
N ARG A 322 -4.33 -9.65 -0.15
CA ARG A 322 -4.88 -11.01 -0.24
C ARG A 322 -6.31 -11.07 0.31
N SER A 323 -6.56 -10.45 1.45
CA SER A 323 -7.91 -10.40 2.04
C SER A 323 -8.91 -9.74 1.12
N LEU A 324 -8.55 -8.60 0.52
CA LEU A 324 -9.41 -7.88 -0.41
C LEU A 324 -9.68 -8.69 -1.67
N GLU A 325 -8.65 -9.34 -2.23
CA GLU A 325 -8.77 -10.18 -3.43
C GLU A 325 -9.71 -11.36 -3.20
N VAL A 326 -9.55 -12.09 -2.09
CA VAL A 326 -10.40 -13.24 -1.75
C VAL A 326 -11.85 -12.81 -1.52
N LEU A 327 -12.07 -11.75 -0.75
CA LEU A 327 -13.40 -11.25 -0.45
C LEU A 327 -14.12 -10.74 -1.71
N GLN A 328 -13.41 -10.00 -2.57
CA GLN A 328 -13.94 -9.53 -3.86
C GLN A 328 -14.34 -10.69 -4.76
N ARG A 329 -13.51 -11.70 -4.87
CA ARG A 329 -13.73 -12.90 -5.68
C ARG A 329 -14.93 -13.70 -5.20
N ARG A 330 -15.07 -13.92 -3.89
CA ARG A 330 -16.23 -14.60 -3.29
C ARG A 330 -17.53 -13.83 -3.51
N SER A 331 -17.47 -12.51 -3.38
CA SER A 331 -18.62 -11.63 -3.64
C SER A 331 -19.08 -11.70 -5.09
N LEU A 332 -18.16 -11.74 -6.05
CA LEU A 332 -18.49 -11.86 -7.49
C LEU A 332 -19.22 -13.14 -7.85
N ARG A 333 -18.88 -14.26 -7.18
CA ARG A 333 -19.60 -15.53 -7.38
C ARG A 333 -21.04 -15.47 -6.92
N SER A 334 -21.28 -14.79 -5.82
CA SER A 334 -22.62 -14.68 -5.21
C SER A 334 -23.48 -13.60 -5.88
N HIS A 335 -22.84 -12.50 -6.31
CA HIS A 335 -23.54 -11.32 -6.83
C HIS A 335 -22.80 -10.74 -8.04
N PRO A 336 -22.99 -11.31 -9.24
CA PRO A 336 -22.41 -10.75 -10.46
C PRO A 336 -23.02 -9.38 -10.77
N VAL A 337 -22.19 -8.40 -11.10
CA VAL A 337 -22.61 -7.03 -11.42
C VAL A 337 -22.70 -6.86 -12.94
N ALA A 338 -23.78 -6.22 -13.41
CA ALA A 338 -23.95 -5.92 -14.83
C ALA A 338 -22.95 -4.84 -15.30
N PHE A 339 -22.40 -4.98 -16.51
CA PHE A 339 -21.44 -4.05 -17.09
C PHE A 339 -21.89 -2.59 -17.03
N ALA A 340 -23.13 -2.31 -17.44
CA ALA A 340 -23.67 -0.95 -17.50
C ALA A 340 -23.78 -0.29 -16.12
N GLU A 341 -24.13 -1.06 -15.11
CA GLU A 341 -24.21 -0.60 -13.72
C GLU A 341 -22.82 -0.31 -13.18
N PHE A 342 -21.89 -1.26 -13.31
CA PHE A 342 -20.50 -1.11 -12.88
C PHE A 342 -19.82 0.07 -13.56
N SER A 343 -19.92 0.18 -14.89
CA SER A 343 -19.32 1.25 -15.66
C SER A 343 -19.81 2.64 -15.24
N ARG A 344 -21.12 2.77 -15.00
CA ARG A 344 -21.73 4.02 -14.52
C ARG A 344 -21.21 4.38 -13.13
N HIS A 345 -21.19 3.41 -12.22
CA HIS A 345 -20.74 3.59 -10.83
C HIS A 345 -19.25 3.98 -10.78
N TYR A 346 -18.39 3.24 -11.49
CA TYR A 346 -16.96 3.51 -11.55
C TYR A 346 -16.66 4.92 -12.09
N ARG A 347 -17.33 5.33 -13.17
CA ARG A 347 -17.17 6.69 -13.72
C ARG A 347 -17.61 7.77 -12.73
N ALA A 348 -18.79 7.62 -12.15
CA ALA A 348 -19.35 8.64 -11.26
C ALA A 348 -18.59 8.75 -9.93
N GLU A 349 -18.33 7.63 -9.27
CA GLU A 349 -17.74 7.68 -7.93
C GLU A 349 -16.20 7.73 -7.97
N ARG A 350 -15.57 6.97 -8.88
CA ARG A 350 -14.11 6.91 -8.90
C ARG A 350 -13.51 8.02 -9.74
N ILE A 351 -13.87 8.13 -11.03
CA ILE A 351 -13.24 9.11 -11.92
C ILE A 351 -13.68 10.53 -11.57
N GLU A 352 -15.01 10.81 -11.57
CA GLU A 352 -15.53 12.16 -11.27
C GLU A 352 -15.26 12.56 -9.81
N GLY A 353 -15.38 11.61 -8.89
CA GLY A 353 -15.06 11.83 -7.48
C GLY A 353 -13.59 12.24 -7.28
N GLN A 354 -12.64 11.60 -7.96
CA GLN A 354 -11.22 11.93 -7.90
C GLN A 354 -10.91 13.25 -8.63
N LEU A 355 -11.53 13.54 -9.78
CA LEU A 355 -11.41 14.85 -10.46
C LEU A 355 -11.83 15.97 -9.52
N ALA A 356 -12.98 15.85 -8.87
CA ALA A 356 -13.46 16.84 -7.92
C ALA A 356 -12.54 16.95 -6.69
N TYR A 357 -11.97 15.86 -6.21
CA TYR A 357 -10.99 15.86 -5.11
C TYR A 357 -9.73 16.63 -5.50
N PHE A 358 -9.09 16.30 -6.63
CA PHE A 358 -7.86 16.98 -7.04
C PHE A 358 -8.08 18.45 -7.36
N ALA A 359 -9.19 18.83 -7.99
CA ALA A 359 -9.56 20.22 -8.21
C ALA A 359 -9.69 21.01 -6.88
N ARG A 360 -10.36 20.44 -5.87
CA ARG A 360 -10.46 21.07 -4.54
C ARG A 360 -9.10 21.17 -3.84
N GLN A 361 -8.24 20.16 -3.98
CA GLN A 361 -6.91 20.21 -3.37
C GLN A 361 -6.01 21.25 -4.06
N GLU A 362 -6.07 21.36 -5.38
CA GLU A 362 -5.34 22.37 -6.15
C GLU A 362 -5.79 23.78 -5.76
N SER A 363 -7.11 24.02 -5.71
CA SER A 363 -7.67 25.33 -5.34
C SER A 363 -7.26 25.80 -3.93
N ARG A 364 -6.89 24.90 -3.02
CA ARG A 364 -6.35 25.20 -1.69
C ARG A 364 -4.83 25.37 -1.70
N ALA A 365 -4.12 24.53 -2.44
CA ALA A 365 -2.66 24.50 -2.44
C ALA A 365 -2.05 25.69 -3.20
N VAL A 366 -2.64 26.11 -4.33
CA VAL A 366 -2.13 27.22 -5.18
C VAL A 366 -2.09 28.54 -4.39
N PRO A 367 -3.16 29.02 -3.74
CA PRO A 367 -3.10 30.25 -2.94
C PRO A 367 -2.13 30.18 -1.75
N GLN A 368 -2.05 29.01 -1.11
CA GLN A 368 -1.10 28.80 0.00
C GLN A 368 0.34 28.95 -0.49
N LEU A 369 0.70 28.33 -1.61
CA LEU A 369 2.02 28.47 -2.23
C LEU A 369 2.31 29.92 -2.64
N ALA A 370 1.33 30.59 -3.24
CA ALA A 370 1.47 32.00 -3.65
C ALA A 370 1.73 32.92 -2.45
N ARG A 371 0.99 32.77 -1.34
CA ARG A 371 1.19 33.57 -0.12
C ARG A 371 2.56 33.34 0.49
N LEU A 372 3.04 32.11 0.60
CA LEU A 372 4.35 31.81 1.16
C LEU A 372 5.48 32.33 0.27
N ARG A 373 5.34 32.24 -1.07
CA ARG A 373 6.27 32.82 -2.03
C ARG A 373 6.31 34.35 -1.92
N LEU A 374 5.15 34.97 -1.82
CA LEU A 374 5.08 36.41 -1.64
C LEU A 374 5.78 36.85 -0.33
N GLY A 375 5.52 36.14 0.78
CA GLY A 375 6.20 36.36 2.04
C GLY A 375 7.73 36.22 1.92
N PHE A 376 8.19 35.17 1.26
CA PHE A 376 9.62 34.97 0.96
C PHE A 376 10.19 36.13 0.14
N THR A 377 9.52 36.52 -0.96
CA THR A 377 10.00 37.59 -1.84
C THR A 377 10.05 38.94 -1.12
N LEU A 378 8.98 39.31 -0.41
CA LEU A 378 8.92 40.57 0.33
C LEU A 378 9.99 40.62 1.45
N SER A 379 10.17 39.56 2.20
CA SER A 379 11.21 39.49 3.24
C SER A 379 12.63 39.54 2.65
N SER A 380 12.87 38.86 1.54
CA SER A 380 14.17 38.85 0.86
C SER A 380 14.51 40.21 0.25
N VAL A 381 13.56 40.82 -0.48
CA VAL A 381 13.73 42.15 -1.08
C VAL A 381 13.90 43.21 0.02
N GLY A 382 13.09 43.14 1.08
CA GLY A 382 13.22 44.04 2.22
C GLY A 382 14.59 43.95 2.89
N ALA A 383 15.10 42.71 3.08
CA ALA A 383 16.45 42.51 3.64
C ALA A 383 17.53 43.14 2.76
N ILE A 384 17.45 42.94 1.42
CA ILE A 384 18.40 43.53 0.47
C ILE A 384 18.33 45.06 0.53
N VAL A 385 17.16 45.64 0.49
CA VAL A 385 16.96 47.10 0.52
C VAL A 385 17.49 47.70 1.81
N PHE A 386 17.16 47.13 2.96
CA PHE A 386 17.64 47.63 4.25
C PHE A 386 19.14 47.51 4.38
N THR A 387 19.72 46.41 3.93
CA THR A 387 21.18 46.22 3.92
C THR A 387 21.87 47.21 2.96
N ALA A 388 21.30 47.47 1.80
CA ALA A 388 21.83 48.41 0.83
C ALA A 388 21.78 49.86 1.36
N ILE A 389 20.68 50.26 2.01
CA ILE A 389 20.55 51.57 2.66
C ILE A 389 21.62 51.72 3.78
N TYR A 390 21.79 50.68 4.60
CA TYR A 390 22.81 50.64 5.64
C TYR A 390 24.21 50.77 5.06
N ALA A 391 24.55 50.01 4.02
CA ALA A 391 25.83 50.05 3.35
C ALA A 391 26.11 51.46 2.74
N ALA A 392 25.10 52.05 2.06
CA ALA A 392 25.25 53.40 1.51
C ALA A 392 25.45 54.43 2.62
N HIS A 393 24.69 54.36 3.73
CA HIS A 393 24.80 55.23 4.87
C HIS A 393 26.18 55.15 5.53
N SER A 394 26.74 53.95 5.69
CA SER A 394 28.06 53.71 6.31
C SER A 394 29.24 54.25 5.50
N THR A 395 29.02 54.63 4.23
CA THR A 395 30.07 55.26 3.37
C THR A 395 30.08 56.77 3.44
N LEU A 396 29.11 57.40 4.14
CA LEU A 396 29.06 58.85 4.30
C LEU A 396 30.05 59.32 5.38
N ALA A 397 30.66 60.51 5.17
CA ALA A 397 31.66 61.04 6.08
C ALA A 397 31.11 61.43 7.47
N GLU A 398 29.87 61.87 7.55
CA GLU A 398 29.15 62.17 8.77
C GLU A 398 27.76 61.54 8.74
N PRO A 399 27.65 60.26 9.12
CA PRO A 399 26.38 59.55 9.05
C PRO A 399 25.45 59.97 10.22
N ILE A 400 24.54 60.89 9.97
CA ILE A 400 23.44 61.22 10.90
C ILE A 400 22.18 60.52 10.47
N ALA A 401 21.76 59.49 11.23
CA ALA A 401 20.49 58.80 10.99
C ALA A 401 19.47 59.10 12.09
N PRO A 402 18.18 59.24 11.77
CA PRO A 402 17.14 59.28 12.78
C PRO A 402 17.11 57.98 13.60
N HIS A 403 16.88 58.04 14.89
CA HIS A 403 16.91 56.87 15.80
C HIS A 403 16.02 55.70 15.32
N TRP A 404 14.87 55.96 14.71
CA TRP A 404 14.04 54.91 14.15
C TRP A 404 14.71 54.16 13.00
N MET A 405 15.54 54.84 12.21
CA MET A 405 16.27 54.25 11.08
C MET A 405 17.41 53.39 11.59
N GLU A 406 18.14 53.83 12.61
CA GLU A 406 19.20 53.01 13.25
C GLU A 406 18.61 51.74 13.84
N THR A 407 17.46 51.82 14.48
CA THR A 407 16.82 50.69 15.14
C THR A 407 16.15 49.71 14.18
N TRP A 408 15.32 50.20 13.26
CA TRP A 408 14.52 49.37 12.41
C TRP A 408 15.24 48.94 11.11
N VAL A 409 15.94 49.92 10.44
CA VAL A 409 16.53 49.71 9.12
C VAL A 409 17.94 49.14 9.23
N PHE A 410 18.71 49.59 10.21
CA PHE A 410 20.12 49.14 10.37
C PHE A 410 20.27 47.98 11.38
N GLY A 411 19.43 47.95 12.41
CA GLY A 411 19.49 46.95 13.48
C GLY A 411 18.56 45.75 13.25
N PHE A 412 17.28 45.96 13.40
CA PHE A 412 16.29 44.87 13.45
C PHE A 412 16.01 44.22 12.08
N GLY A 413 15.76 45.01 11.05
CA GLY A 413 15.34 44.56 9.73
C GLY A 413 16.35 43.62 9.04
N PRO A 414 17.63 44.00 8.92
CA PRO A 414 18.63 43.16 8.27
C PRO A 414 18.87 41.81 8.95
N ILE A 415 18.52 41.66 10.23
CA ILE A 415 18.67 40.41 10.97
C ILE A 415 17.43 39.54 10.82
N VAL A 416 16.22 40.14 10.97
CA VAL A 416 14.95 39.39 11.04
C VAL A 416 14.40 39.02 9.66
N LEU A 417 14.54 39.91 8.68
CA LEU A 417 13.96 39.67 7.35
C LEU A 417 14.57 38.46 6.63
N PRO A 418 15.89 38.20 6.64
CA PRO A 418 16.45 36.96 6.07
C PRO A 418 15.94 35.70 6.77
N VAL A 419 15.77 35.74 8.09
CA VAL A 419 15.28 34.61 8.88
C VAL A 419 13.79 34.35 8.58
N LEU A 420 12.99 35.40 8.41
CA LEU A 420 11.61 35.27 7.94
C LEU A 420 11.56 34.65 6.53
N ALA A 421 12.42 35.10 5.62
CA ALA A 421 12.51 34.51 4.28
C ALA A 421 12.85 33.02 4.33
N ALA A 422 13.85 32.65 5.16
CA ALA A 422 14.20 31.23 5.40
C ALA A 422 13.03 30.45 6.00
N GLY A 423 12.27 31.05 6.91
CA GLY A 423 11.05 30.48 7.48
C GLY A 423 9.98 30.18 6.41
N PHE A 424 9.69 31.14 5.54
CA PHE A 424 8.70 30.95 4.46
C PHE A 424 9.11 29.87 3.47
N ILE A 425 10.38 29.82 3.04
CA ILE A 425 10.83 28.79 2.11
C ILE A 425 10.86 27.39 2.77
N SER A 426 11.21 27.33 4.07
CA SER A 426 11.13 26.10 4.85
C SER A 426 9.69 25.57 4.92
N LEU A 427 8.71 26.45 5.12
CA LEU A 427 7.29 26.06 5.13
C LEU A 427 6.81 25.55 3.75
N VAL A 428 7.32 26.11 2.65
CA VAL A 428 7.05 25.59 1.29
C VAL A 428 7.58 24.17 1.15
N SER A 429 8.83 23.92 1.62
CA SER A 429 9.48 22.61 1.57
C SER A 429 8.80 21.58 2.47
N ILE A 430 8.53 21.92 3.74
CA ILE A 430 7.85 21.04 4.71
C ILE A 430 6.49 20.57 4.22
N ASN A 431 5.73 21.47 3.58
CA ASN A 431 4.43 21.14 3.03
C ASN A 431 4.49 20.54 1.62
N ASP A 432 5.69 20.41 1.04
CA ASP A 432 5.94 19.94 -0.33
C ASP A 432 5.00 20.59 -1.38
N LEU A 433 4.73 21.89 -1.21
CA LEU A 433 3.67 22.57 -1.95
C LEU A 433 3.92 22.61 -3.45
N HIS A 434 5.18 22.71 -3.87
CA HIS A 434 5.54 22.70 -5.30
C HIS A 434 5.17 21.39 -5.99
N ARG A 435 5.62 20.27 -5.40
CA ARG A 435 5.36 18.93 -5.93
C ARG A 435 3.87 18.61 -5.85
N ARG A 436 3.20 19.00 -4.77
CA ARG A 436 1.76 18.78 -4.61
C ARG A 436 0.94 19.48 -5.68
N VAL A 437 1.21 20.76 -5.97
CA VAL A 437 0.49 21.50 -7.02
C VAL A 437 0.75 20.89 -8.40
N ALA A 438 2.01 20.57 -8.72
CA ALA A 438 2.35 19.93 -9.99
C ALA A 438 1.62 18.58 -10.15
N ARG A 439 1.63 17.75 -9.10
CA ARG A 439 0.97 16.45 -9.07
C ARG A 439 -0.55 16.55 -9.23
N TYR A 440 -1.20 17.49 -8.54
CA TYR A 440 -2.65 17.67 -8.68
C TYR A 440 -3.05 18.02 -10.11
N ARG A 441 -2.27 18.85 -10.80
CA ARG A 441 -2.47 19.18 -12.20
C ARG A 441 -2.27 17.99 -13.12
N GLU A 442 -1.20 17.25 -12.91
CA GLU A 442 -0.91 16.03 -13.67
C GLU A 442 -2.02 14.99 -13.52
N MET A 443 -2.45 14.72 -12.27
CA MET A 443 -3.54 13.78 -12.01
C MET A 443 -4.86 14.26 -12.61
N HIS A 444 -5.13 15.55 -12.59
CA HIS A 444 -6.31 16.10 -13.26
C HIS A 444 -6.30 15.79 -14.75
N VAL A 445 -5.18 16.02 -15.45
CA VAL A 445 -5.04 15.72 -16.89
C VAL A 445 -5.21 14.22 -17.17
N ARG A 446 -4.59 13.34 -16.36
CA ARG A 446 -4.70 11.89 -16.52
C ARG A 446 -6.13 11.39 -16.33
N LEU A 447 -6.82 11.90 -15.31
CA LEU A 447 -8.21 11.53 -15.01
C LEU A 447 -9.20 12.06 -16.05
N GLU A 448 -8.97 13.25 -16.62
CA GLU A 448 -9.76 13.77 -17.74
C GLU A 448 -9.62 12.89 -19.00
N ALA A 449 -8.42 12.39 -19.27
CA ALA A 449 -8.21 11.42 -20.34
C ALA A 449 -8.94 10.09 -20.05
N ALA A 450 -8.84 9.58 -18.83
CA ALA A 450 -9.53 8.36 -18.39
C ALA A 450 -11.07 8.51 -18.45
N ARG A 451 -11.61 9.70 -18.10
CA ARG A 451 -13.03 10.01 -18.21
C ARG A 451 -13.53 9.90 -19.65
N LYS A 452 -12.78 10.50 -20.58
CA LYS A 452 -13.10 10.44 -22.02
C LYS A 452 -13.05 9.00 -22.52
N GLU A 453 -11.99 8.24 -22.24
CA GLU A 453 -11.86 6.85 -22.66
C GLU A 453 -12.98 5.97 -22.06
N ALA A 454 -13.29 6.13 -20.77
CA ALA A 454 -14.36 5.39 -20.11
C ALA A 454 -15.74 5.66 -20.71
N SER A 455 -15.98 6.83 -21.30
CA SER A 455 -17.24 7.16 -21.96
C SER A 455 -17.47 6.37 -23.26
N PHE A 456 -16.40 5.92 -23.91
CA PHE A 456 -16.44 5.09 -25.12
C PHE A 456 -16.34 3.59 -24.84
N ALA A 457 -16.03 3.19 -23.59
CA ALA A 457 -15.91 1.79 -23.23
C ALA A 457 -17.29 1.10 -23.23
N GLN A 458 -17.47 0.08 -24.08
CA GLN A 458 -18.71 -0.66 -24.24
C GLN A 458 -18.58 -2.15 -23.83
N THR A 459 -17.38 -2.60 -23.51
CA THR A 459 -17.09 -3.98 -23.12
C THR A 459 -16.25 -4.00 -21.86
N TRP A 460 -16.29 -5.13 -21.12
CA TRP A 460 -15.43 -5.34 -19.97
C TRP A 460 -13.95 -5.16 -20.30
N GLY A 461 -13.47 -5.68 -21.43
CA GLY A 461 -12.06 -5.56 -21.83
C GLY A 461 -11.63 -4.12 -22.16
N SER A 462 -12.51 -3.27 -22.74
CA SER A 462 -12.21 -1.86 -22.97
C SER A 462 -12.19 -1.07 -21.66
N LEU A 463 -13.13 -1.31 -20.77
CA LEU A 463 -13.21 -0.65 -19.47
C LEU A 463 -12.08 -1.08 -18.54
N GLU A 464 -11.70 -2.36 -18.54
CA GLU A 464 -10.60 -2.91 -17.75
C GLU A 464 -9.28 -2.19 -18.04
N ARG A 465 -8.96 -1.89 -19.31
CA ARG A 465 -7.77 -1.11 -19.66
C ARG A 465 -7.77 0.30 -19.06
N VAL A 466 -8.94 0.94 -19.02
CA VAL A 466 -9.08 2.26 -18.38
C VAL A 466 -8.91 2.13 -16.87
N ILE A 467 -9.53 1.14 -16.25
CA ILE A 467 -9.44 0.88 -14.81
C ILE A 467 -7.98 0.64 -14.42
N ILE A 468 -7.29 -0.29 -15.09
CA ILE A 468 -5.89 -0.61 -14.79
C ILE A 468 -5.01 0.65 -14.85
N ARG A 469 -5.15 1.45 -15.90
CA ARG A 469 -4.38 2.69 -16.06
C ARG A 469 -4.70 3.71 -14.98
N THR A 470 -5.98 3.90 -14.67
CA THR A 470 -6.44 4.87 -13.67
C THR A 470 -6.00 4.48 -12.26
N GLU A 471 -6.27 3.23 -11.85
CA GLU A 471 -5.90 2.76 -10.51
C GLU A 471 -4.38 2.70 -10.34
N ARG A 472 -3.64 2.26 -11.37
CA ARG A 472 -2.16 2.29 -11.34
C ARG A 472 -1.65 3.71 -11.13
N ALA A 473 -2.18 4.70 -11.84
CA ALA A 473 -1.76 6.10 -11.66
C ALA A 473 -2.06 6.63 -10.26
N LEU A 474 -3.23 6.30 -9.69
CA LEU A 474 -3.63 6.71 -8.35
C LEU A 474 -2.81 6.02 -7.25
N LEU A 475 -2.53 4.72 -7.39
CA LEU A 475 -1.76 3.93 -6.42
C LEU A 475 -0.26 4.26 -6.50
N GLN A 476 0.28 4.48 -7.70
CA GLN A 476 1.68 4.86 -7.90
C GLN A 476 2.01 6.17 -7.17
N GLU A 477 1.10 7.15 -7.18
CA GLU A 477 1.28 8.40 -6.42
C GLU A 477 1.52 8.13 -4.94
N VAL A 478 0.73 7.24 -4.35
CA VAL A 478 0.83 6.94 -2.92
C VAL A 478 2.04 6.06 -2.62
N PHE A 479 2.37 5.15 -3.52
CA PHE A 479 3.53 4.28 -3.40
C PHE A 479 4.86 5.05 -3.48
N GLU A 480 5.02 5.95 -4.44
CA GLU A 480 6.20 6.82 -4.56
C GLU A 480 6.36 7.70 -3.31
N TRP A 481 5.26 8.25 -2.81
CA TRP A 481 5.29 9.02 -1.58
C TRP A 481 5.72 8.16 -0.38
N HIS A 482 5.24 6.92 -0.26
CA HIS A 482 5.66 5.97 0.77
C HIS A 482 7.16 5.68 0.71
N SER A 483 7.69 5.40 -0.47
CA SER A 483 9.11 5.12 -0.66
C SER A 483 9.98 6.27 -0.18
N ILE A 484 9.63 7.51 -0.53
CA ILE A 484 10.37 8.71 -0.11
C ILE A 484 10.34 8.89 1.42
N THR A 485 9.19 8.64 2.06
CA THR A 485 9.05 8.81 3.52
C THR A 485 9.73 7.69 4.30
N SER A 486 9.79 6.47 3.77
CA SER A 486 10.45 5.33 4.42
C SER A 486 11.98 5.45 4.40
N PHE A 487 12.56 6.06 3.37
CA PHE A 487 14.02 6.31 3.29
C PHE A 487 14.50 7.41 4.25
N SER A 488 13.62 8.34 4.66
CA SER A 488 14.00 9.40 5.61
C SER A 488 14.19 8.90 7.04
N ASP A 489 13.75 7.70 7.37
CA ASP A 489 13.78 7.12 8.72
C ASP A 489 15.02 6.21 8.97
N THR A 490 15.90 6.04 7.98
CA THR A 490 17.11 5.19 8.08
C THR A 490 18.38 5.92 8.51
N HIS A 491 18.28 7.21 8.90
CA HIS A 491 19.42 8.02 9.40
C HIS A 491 19.22 8.56 10.81
#